data_80e2607093b5b2fce5fac46ef37c2198
#
_entry.id   80e2607093b5b2fce5fac46ef37c2198
#
_cell.length_a   1.000
_cell.length_b   1.000
_cell.length_c   1.000
_cell.angle_alpha   90.00
_cell.angle_beta   90.00
_cell.angle_gamma   90.00
#
_symmetry.space_group_name_H-M   'P 1'
#
loop_
_entity.id
_entity.type
_entity.pdbx_description
1 polymer ?
#
loop_
_entity_poly.entity_id
_entity_poly.type
_entity_poly.pdbx_seq_one_letter_code
_entity_poly.pdbx_strand_id
1 'polypeptide(L)'
;AAPLDKVFADLKVFLRARVRQVKFVDRTFNYDSRRALEIWRFLRDHDNGVTNFHFEITAELLTPETLDFFRTVRPELFQFEIGVQSTNPQTLKAIRRQNDWPALCSIVQKIKSYHNIHQHLDLIAGLPYENYDSFHRSFNDVYALEPEQLQLGFLKILKGSGLSHDQQKYGLISRDYPPFEVLFTPDLPYSDTLRLKAVEEMVEQYYNSGRFVHALHWLFSQLEDPFLFYQ
;
A
#
# COMPACT_ATOMS: atom_id res chain seq x y z
N ALA A 1 -2.59 -3.71 -22.74
CA ALA A 1 -3.80 -3.30 -21.99
C ALA A 1 -5.05 -3.50 -22.88
N ALA A 2 -6.20 -3.83 -22.28
CA ALA A 2 -7.46 -3.95 -23.00
C ALA A 2 -7.90 -2.59 -23.58
N PRO A 3 -8.59 -2.53 -24.74
CA PRO A 3 -9.17 -1.29 -25.27
C PRO A 3 -10.12 -0.64 -24.26
N LEU A 4 -10.15 0.71 -24.20
CA LEU A 4 -10.98 1.44 -23.24
C LEU A 4 -12.47 1.15 -23.39
N ASP A 5 -12.97 1.04 -24.62
CA ASP A 5 -14.38 0.72 -24.86
C ASP A 5 -14.81 -0.60 -24.20
N LYS A 6 -13.92 -1.63 -24.25
CA LYS A 6 -14.17 -2.89 -23.56
C LYS A 6 -14.15 -2.70 -22.04
N VAL A 7 -13.16 -1.97 -21.50
CA VAL A 7 -13.09 -1.68 -20.05
C VAL A 7 -14.35 -0.97 -19.59
N PHE A 8 -14.83 0.04 -20.32
CA PHE A 8 -16.04 0.79 -19.97
C PHE A 8 -17.29 -0.10 -20.06
N ALA A 9 -17.37 -1.00 -21.05
CA ALA A 9 -18.48 -1.95 -21.14
C ALA A 9 -18.51 -2.89 -19.92
N ASP A 10 -17.36 -3.44 -19.53
CA ASP A 10 -17.24 -4.34 -18.37
C ASP A 10 -17.58 -3.59 -17.07
N LEU A 11 -17.09 -2.35 -16.89
CA LEU A 11 -17.39 -1.53 -15.73
C LEU A 11 -18.88 -1.19 -15.60
N LYS A 12 -19.58 -0.93 -16.73
CA LYS A 12 -21.03 -0.74 -16.72
C LYS A 12 -21.79 -1.95 -16.19
N VAL A 13 -21.29 -3.16 -16.41
CA VAL A 13 -21.92 -4.39 -15.87
C VAL A 13 -21.85 -4.38 -14.34
N PHE A 14 -20.68 -4.11 -13.76
CA PHE A 14 -20.51 -4.06 -12.31
C PHE A 14 -21.32 -2.91 -11.66
N LEU A 15 -21.33 -1.74 -12.30
CA LEU A 15 -22.11 -0.60 -11.83
C LEU A 15 -23.62 -0.87 -11.84
N ARG A 16 -24.14 -1.53 -12.88
CA ARG A 16 -25.55 -1.95 -12.95
C ARG A 16 -25.89 -3.01 -11.90
N ALA A 17 -24.98 -3.96 -11.67
CA ALA A 17 -25.13 -4.99 -10.65
C ALA A 17 -24.99 -4.43 -9.21
N ARG A 18 -24.59 -3.17 -9.04
CA ARG A 18 -24.38 -2.49 -7.74
C ARG A 18 -23.49 -3.31 -6.80
N VAL A 19 -22.43 -3.91 -7.35
CA VAL A 19 -21.46 -4.65 -6.54
C VAL A 19 -20.79 -3.68 -5.55
N ARG A 20 -20.50 -4.15 -4.35
CA ARG A 20 -19.94 -3.27 -3.30
C ARG A 20 -18.53 -2.81 -3.62
N GLN A 21 -17.70 -3.70 -4.17
CA GLN A 21 -16.32 -3.38 -4.50
C GLN A 21 -15.87 -4.04 -5.79
N VAL A 22 -15.07 -3.31 -6.58
CA VAL A 22 -14.33 -3.81 -7.74
C VAL A 22 -12.85 -3.53 -7.52
N LYS A 23 -12.01 -4.58 -7.47
CA LYS A 23 -10.55 -4.42 -7.37
C LYS A 23 -9.93 -4.58 -8.75
N PHE A 24 -9.16 -3.58 -9.18
CA PHE A 24 -8.28 -3.68 -10.33
C PHE A 24 -7.02 -4.46 -9.93
N VAL A 25 -6.58 -5.38 -10.79
CA VAL A 25 -5.46 -6.29 -10.51
C VAL A 25 -4.14 -5.83 -11.12
N ASP A 26 -4.11 -4.64 -11.68
CA ASP A 26 -2.89 -4.02 -12.22
C ASP A 26 -1.97 -3.62 -11.06
N ARG A 27 -0.70 -4.03 -11.09
CA ARG A 27 0.30 -3.70 -10.03
C ARG A 27 0.66 -2.22 -9.96
N THR A 28 0.42 -1.47 -11.03
CA THR A 28 0.56 -0.01 -11.12
C THR A 28 -0.48 0.47 -12.10
N PHE A 29 -1.69 0.68 -11.61
CA PHE A 29 -2.82 1.08 -12.44
C PHE A 29 -2.56 2.37 -13.20
N ASN A 30 -1.88 3.33 -12.58
CA ASN A 30 -1.59 4.64 -13.13
C ASN A 30 -0.24 4.73 -13.88
N TYR A 31 0.32 3.61 -14.32
CA TYR A 31 1.53 3.60 -15.16
C TYR A 31 1.35 4.46 -16.42
N ASP A 32 0.18 4.33 -17.08
CA ASP A 32 -0.27 5.27 -18.11
C ASP A 32 -1.27 6.24 -17.45
N SER A 33 -0.76 7.41 -17.07
CA SER A 33 -1.51 8.42 -16.32
C SER A 33 -2.73 8.94 -17.08
N ARG A 34 -2.64 9.06 -18.42
CA ARG A 34 -3.74 9.52 -19.27
C ARG A 34 -4.88 8.51 -19.30
N ARG A 35 -4.54 7.25 -19.53
CA ARG A 35 -5.50 6.14 -19.52
C ARG A 35 -6.17 5.99 -18.15
N ALA A 36 -5.39 6.06 -17.08
CA ALA A 36 -5.92 5.99 -15.72
C ALA A 36 -6.94 7.10 -15.46
N LEU A 37 -6.61 8.33 -15.83
CA LEU A 37 -7.50 9.50 -15.66
C LEU A 37 -8.81 9.33 -16.46
N GLU A 38 -8.77 8.78 -17.68
CA GLU A 38 -9.97 8.50 -18.47
C GLU A 38 -10.88 7.46 -17.77
N ILE A 39 -10.30 6.42 -17.17
CA ILE A 39 -11.07 5.42 -16.42
C ILE A 39 -11.64 6.03 -15.13
N TRP A 40 -10.87 6.80 -14.37
CA TRP A 40 -11.36 7.46 -13.16
C TRP A 40 -12.48 8.46 -13.45
N ARG A 41 -12.37 9.24 -14.54
CA ARG A 41 -13.45 10.14 -15.00
C ARG A 41 -14.72 9.37 -15.34
N PHE A 42 -14.58 8.28 -16.10
CA PHE A 42 -15.70 7.41 -16.43
C PHE A 42 -16.42 6.89 -15.18
N LEU A 43 -15.67 6.43 -14.17
CA LEU A 43 -16.22 5.90 -12.92
C LEU A 43 -16.94 6.97 -12.09
N ARG A 44 -16.39 8.18 -12.02
CA ARG A 44 -17.07 9.32 -11.38
C ARG A 44 -18.38 9.66 -12.10
N ASP A 45 -18.35 9.75 -13.42
CA ASP A 45 -19.49 10.20 -14.22
C ASP A 45 -20.62 9.15 -14.27
N HIS A 46 -20.32 7.90 -13.99
CA HIS A 46 -21.28 6.79 -13.95
C HIS A 46 -21.50 6.23 -12.54
N ASP A 47 -21.05 6.94 -11.51
CA ASP A 47 -21.14 6.48 -10.14
C ASP A 47 -22.59 6.13 -9.75
N ASN A 48 -22.76 4.97 -9.12
CA ASN A 48 -24.05 4.45 -8.66
C ASN A 48 -24.31 4.70 -7.17
N GLY A 49 -23.41 5.43 -6.49
CA GLY A 49 -23.49 5.73 -5.06
C GLY A 49 -23.22 4.57 -4.12
N VAL A 50 -22.79 3.38 -4.63
CA VAL A 50 -22.59 2.17 -3.83
C VAL A 50 -21.23 1.54 -4.07
N THR A 51 -20.82 1.43 -5.35
CA THR A 51 -19.61 0.68 -5.72
C THR A 51 -18.36 1.47 -5.35
N ASN A 52 -17.44 0.81 -4.65
CA ASN A 52 -16.07 1.24 -4.39
C ASN A 52 -15.13 0.63 -5.44
N PHE A 53 -14.15 1.38 -5.89
CA PHE A 53 -13.13 0.91 -6.82
C PHE A 53 -11.76 0.99 -6.18
N HIS A 54 -11.10 -0.17 -6.07
CA HIS A 54 -9.80 -0.32 -5.47
C HIS A 54 -8.72 -0.42 -6.55
N PHE A 55 -7.68 0.42 -6.42
CA PHE A 55 -6.56 0.50 -7.35
C PHE A 55 -5.22 0.41 -6.61
N GLU A 56 -4.31 -0.40 -7.12
CA GLU A 56 -2.90 -0.35 -6.72
C GLU A 56 -2.19 0.69 -7.60
N ILE A 57 -1.64 1.73 -6.98
CA ILE A 57 -1.04 2.88 -7.68
C ILE A 57 0.37 3.19 -7.19
N THR A 58 1.12 3.91 -8.02
CA THR A 58 2.35 4.60 -7.62
C THR A 58 2.06 6.08 -7.45
N ALA A 59 2.19 6.58 -6.21
CA ALA A 59 1.79 7.95 -5.88
C ALA A 59 2.53 9.00 -6.71
N GLU A 60 3.82 8.82 -6.93
CA GLU A 60 4.69 9.75 -7.65
C GLU A 60 4.33 9.89 -9.15
N LEU A 61 3.51 8.98 -9.69
CA LEU A 61 2.99 9.09 -11.06
C LEU A 61 1.70 9.91 -11.16
N LEU A 62 1.15 10.38 -10.03
CA LEU A 62 -0.02 11.24 -10.05
C LEU A 62 0.33 12.66 -10.49
N THR A 63 -0.37 13.13 -11.51
CA THR A 63 -0.19 14.49 -12.04
C THR A 63 -1.01 15.51 -11.26
N PRO A 64 -0.66 16.81 -11.30
CA PRO A 64 -1.51 17.87 -10.72
C PRO A 64 -2.95 17.82 -11.21
N GLU A 65 -3.18 17.56 -12.50
CA GLU A 65 -4.51 17.39 -13.08
C GLU A 65 -5.30 16.26 -12.42
N THR A 66 -4.63 15.12 -12.18
CA THR A 66 -5.25 13.97 -11.53
C THR A 66 -5.60 14.27 -10.06
N LEU A 67 -4.71 14.95 -9.35
CA LEU A 67 -4.96 15.35 -7.96
C LEU A 67 -6.13 16.34 -7.86
N ASP A 68 -6.22 17.31 -8.77
CA ASP A 68 -7.37 18.24 -8.82
C ASP A 68 -8.68 17.52 -9.17
N PHE A 69 -8.62 16.54 -10.06
CA PHE A 69 -9.76 15.67 -10.36
C PHE A 69 -10.24 14.90 -9.13
N PHE A 70 -9.35 14.35 -8.30
CA PHE A 70 -9.74 13.59 -7.11
C PHE A 70 -10.52 14.41 -6.09
N ARG A 71 -10.40 15.72 -6.07
CA ARG A 71 -11.23 16.61 -5.22
C ARG A 71 -12.72 16.57 -5.57
N THR A 72 -13.06 16.10 -6.78
CA THR A 72 -14.42 16.11 -7.32
C THR A 72 -15.17 14.79 -7.15
N VAL A 73 -14.53 13.77 -6.60
CA VAL A 73 -15.15 12.45 -6.42
C VAL A 73 -15.84 12.36 -5.07
N ARG A 74 -16.92 11.57 -4.99
CA ARG A 74 -17.57 11.35 -3.70
C ARG A 74 -16.69 10.56 -2.74
N PRO A 75 -16.89 10.68 -1.42
CA PRO A 75 -16.28 9.80 -0.44
C PRO A 75 -16.56 8.32 -0.77
N GLU A 76 -15.55 7.46 -0.54
CA GLU A 76 -15.62 6.01 -0.74
C GLU A 76 -15.77 5.53 -2.19
N LEU A 77 -15.72 6.43 -3.20
CA LEU A 77 -15.71 5.97 -4.60
C LEU A 77 -14.40 5.24 -4.93
N PHE A 78 -13.27 5.78 -4.47
CA PHE A 78 -11.95 5.23 -4.73
C PHE A 78 -11.24 4.82 -3.44
N GLN A 79 -10.49 3.74 -3.54
CA GLN A 79 -9.53 3.27 -2.57
C GLN A 79 -8.20 3.06 -3.28
N PHE A 80 -7.12 3.62 -2.73
CA PHE A 80 -5.77 3.49 -3.27
C PHE A 80 -4.89 2.66 -2.36
N GLU A 81 -4.31 1.61 -2.93
CA GLU A 81 -3.23 0.83 -2.33
C GLU A 81 -1.91 1.39 -2.87
N ILE A 82 -1.09 1.92 -1.98
CA ILE A 82 0.17 2.59 -2.30
C ILE A 82 1.29 1.82 -1.62
N GLY A 83 2.03 1.06 -2.40
CA GLY A 83 3.14 0.29 -1.86
C GLY A 83 4.33 1.19 -1.54
N VAL A 84 4.60 1.47 -0.28
CA VAL A 84 5.85 2.11 0.20
C VAL A 84 6.98 1.08 0.22
N GLN A 85 6.70 -0.11 0.70
CA GLN A 85 7.57 -1.27 0.89
C GLN A 85 8.57 -1.08 2.05
N SER A 86 9.33 0.00 2.04
CA SER A 86 10.33 0.42 3.03
C SER A 86 10.66 1.91 2.84
N THR A 87 11.17 2.58 3.87
CA THR A 87 11.78 3.92 3.76
C THR A 87 13.31 3.85 3.77
N ASN A 88 13.90 2.64 3.89
CA ASN A 88 15.33 2.42 3.85
C ASN A 88 15.87 2.52 2.40
N PRO A 89 16.73 3.51 2.08
CA PRO A 89 17.23 3.69 0.71
C PRO A 89 18.03 2.52 0.17
N GLN A 90 18.77 1.79 1.05
CA GLN A 90 19.54 0.62 0.65
C GLN A 90 18.63 -0.54 0.25
N THR A 91 17.58 -0.76 1.02
CA THR A 91 16.53 -1.75 0.74
C THR A 91 15.82 -1.45 -0.57
N LEU A 92 15.36 -0.21 -0.75
CA LEU A 92 14.68 0.23 -1.97
C LEU A 92 15.56 0.03 -3.23
N LYS A 93 16.85 0.38 -3.13
CA LYS A 93 17.82 0.14 -4.21
C LYS A 93 17.97 -1.35 -4.52
N ALA A 94 18.01 -2.22 -3.51
CA ALA A 94 18.15 -3.66 -3.68
C ALA A 94 16.96 -4.28 -4.40
N ILE A 95 15.74 -3.83 -4.13
CA ILE A 95 14.52 -4.28 -4.79
C ILE A 95 14.23 -3.52 -6.10
N ARG A 96 15.17 -2.69 -6.55
CA ARG A 96 15.08 -1.88 -7.79
C ARG A 96 13.89 -0.94 -7.80
N ARG A 97 13.54 -0.40 -6.64
CA ARG A 97 12.48 0.57 -6.48
C ARG A 97 13.08 1.97 -6.30
N GLN A 98 12.54 2.92 -7.03
CA GLN A 98 12.85 4.34 -6.86
C GLN A 98 11.64 4.97 -6.18
N ASN A 99 11.78 5.32 -4.91
CA ASN A 99 10.78 6.08 -4.18
C ASN A 99 11.37 7.45 -3.84
N ASP A 100 10.70 8.49 -4.30
CA ASP A 100 10.92 9.84 -3.80
C ASP A 100 10.05 10.00 -2.54
N TRP A 101 10.61 9.66 -1.36
CA TRP A 101 9.88 9.68 -0.11
C TRP A 101 9.21 11.03 0.19
N PRO A 102 9.91 12.20 0.06
CA PRO A 102 9.28 13.51 0.20
C PRO A 102 8.10 13.73 -0.75
N ALA A 103 8.24 13.36 -2.03
CA ALA A 103 7.17 13.50 -3.01
C ALA A 103 5.97 12.60 -2.65
N LEU A 104 6.22 11.34 -2.29
CA LEU A 104 5.18 10.41 -1.84
C LEU A 104 4.42 10.97 -0.64
N CYS A 105 5.12 11.43 0.40
CA CYS A 105 4.51 12.04 1.59
C CYS A 105 3.62 13.24 1.22
N SER A 106 4.12 14.13 0.37
CA SER A 106 3.36 15.31 -0.08
C SER A 106 2.07 14.92 -0.80
N ILE A 107 2.12 13.90 -1.67
CA ILE A 107 0.97 13.41 -2.41
C ILE A 107 -0.05 12.73 -1.50
N VAL A 108 0.41 11.84 -0.61
CA VAL A 108 -0.46 11.16 0.37
C VAL A 108 -1.18 12.17 1.25
N GLN A 109 -0.46 13.15 1.82
CA GLN A 109 -1.04 14.20 2.64
C GLN A 109 -2.03 15.06 1.84
N LYS A 110 -1.73 15.37 0.58
CA LYS A 110 -2.63 16.13 -0.29
C LYS A 110 -3.93 15.37 -0.55
N ILE A 111 -3.87 14.07 -0.88
CA ILE A 111 -5.07 13.23 -1.06
C ILE A 111 -5.84 13.13 0.26
N LYS A 112 -5.15 12.95 1.39
CA LYS A 112 -5.77 12.90 2.72
C LYS A 112 -6.57 14.16 3.02
N SER A 113 -6.07 15.34 2.63
CA SER A 113 -6.77 16.62 2.83
C SER A 113 -8.11 16.74 2.08
N TYR A 114 -8.39 15.87 1.12
CA TYR A 114 -9.66 15.82 0.41
C TYR A 114 -10.76 15.06 1.18
N HIS A 115 -10.39 14.21 2.15
CA HIS A 115 -11.30 13.41 3.00
C HIS A 115 -12.30 12.55 2.22
N ASN A 116 -11.93 12.09 1.03
CA ASN A 116 -12.83 11.34 0.16
C ASN A 116 -12.26 10.06 -0.45
N ILE A 117 -10.96 9.82 -0.29
CA ILE A 117 -10.26 8.65 -0.82
C ILE A 117 -9.60 7.90 0.34
N HIS A 118 -9.92 6.61 0.46
CA HIS A 118 -9.28 5.71 1.41
C HIS A 118 -7.89 5.35 0.91
N GLN A 119 -6.86 5.65 1.69
CA GLN A 119 -5.47 5.36 1.38
C GLN A 119 -4.98 4.18 2.23
N HIS A 120 -4.43 3.21 1.55
CA HIS A 120 -3.86 2.00 2.10
C HIS A 120 -2.36 2.02 1.79
N LEU A 121 -1.52 2.10 2.81
CA LEU A 121 -0.06 2.13 2.65
C LEU A 121 0.55 0.79 3.09
N ASP A 122 1.48 0.26 2.29
CA ASP A 122 2.05 -1.06 2.49
C ASP A 122 3.54 -0.99 2.86
N LEU A 123 3.93 -1.74 3.89
CA LEU A 123 5.30 -2.08 4.21
C LEU A 123 5.53 -3.58 4.05
N ILE A 124 6.75 -3.98 3.70
CA ILE A 124 7.12 -5.39 3.54
C ILE A 124 8.32 -5.74 4.43
N ALA A 125 8.11 -6.64 5.39
CA ALA A 125 9.16 -7.22 6.20
C ALA A 125 9.92 -8.32 5.45
N GLY A 126 11.22 -8.47 5.75
CA GLY A 126 12.08 -9.50 5.14
C GLY A 126 12.70 -9.09 3.81
N LEU A 127 12.67 -7.81 3.46
CA LEU A 127 13.40 -7.27 2.32
C LEU A 127 14.92 -7.30 2.56
N PRO A 128 15.75 -7.37 1.49
CA PRO A 128 17.20 -7.28 1.63
C PRO A 128 17.64 -5.99 2.33
N TYR A 129 18.64 -6.09 3.23
CA TYR A 129 19.23 -4.98 3.98
C TYR A 129 18.25 -4.27 4.94
N GLU A 130 17.14 -4.92 5.29
CA GLU A 130 16.19 -4.42 6.25
C GLU A 130 16.20 -5.29 7.51
N ASN A 131 16.78 -4.76 8.58
CA ASN A 131 16.74 -5.38 9.90
C ASN A 131 15.54 -4.87 10.71
N TYR A 132 15.36 -5.40 11.92
CA TYR A 132 14.26 -5.04 12.79
C TYR A 132 14.16 -3.54 13.08
N ASP A 133 15.30 -2.89 13.39
CA ASP A 133 15.33 -1.45 13.70
C ASP A 133 15.08 -0.59 12.46
N SER A 134 15.51 -1.04 11.28
CA SER A 134 15.22 -0.37 10.01
C SER A 134 13.73 -0.45 9.68
N PHE A 135 13.12 -1.63 9.87
CA PHE A 135 11.68 -1.81 9.70
C PHE A 135 10.88 -0.95 10.69
N HIS A 136 11.31 -0.90 11.96
CA HIS A 136 10.74 -0.03 12.98
C HIS A 136 10.69 1.44 12.52
N ARG A 137 11.81 1.96 11.97
CA ARG A 137 11.84 3.32 11.41
C ARG A 137 10.87 3.48 10.24
N SER A 138 10.88 2.55 9.29
CA SER A 138 9.95 2.55 8.16
C SER A 138 8.49 2.54 8.62
N PHE A 139 8.18 1.79 9.68
CA PHE A 139 6.86 1.77 10.28
C PHE A 139 6.45 3.15 10.82
N ASN A 140 7.30 3.77 11.63
CA ASN A 140 7.01 5.09 12.21
C ASN A 140 6.89 6.18 11.13
N ASP A 141 7.73 6.14 10.10
CA ASP A 141 7.66 7.05 8.96
C ASP A 141 6.29 6.97 8.25
N VAL A 142 5.81 5.76 7.99
CA VAL A 142 4.52 5.54 7.32
C VAL A 142 3.35 5.81 8.27
N TYR A 143 3.47 5.43 9.54
CA TYR A 143 2.47 5.69 10.56
C TYR A 143 2.19 7.19 10.72
N ALA A 144 3.22 8.04 10.64
CA ALA A 144 3.11 9.48 10.71
C ALA A 144 2.28 10.11 9.56
N LEU A 145 2.07 9.40 8.46
CA LEU A 145 1.16 9.82 7.39
C LEU A 145 -0.31 9.54 7.73
N GLU A 146 -0.56 8.76 8.78
CA GLU A 146 -1.90 8.37 9.27
C GLU A 146 -2.80 7.87 8.13
N PRO A 147 -2.40 6.82 7.36
CA PRO A 147 -3.26 6.24 6.34
C PRO A 147 -4.54 5.67 6.96
N GLU A 148 -5.59 5.51 6.18
CA GLU A 148 -6.81 4.83 6.66
C GLU A 148 -6.55 3.33 6.91
N GLN A 149 -5.56 2.74 6.23
CA GLN A 149 -5.09 1.39 6.48
C GLN A 149 -3.56 1.30 6.32
N LEU A 150 -2.90 0.69 7.29
CA LEU A 150 -1.47 0.37 7.27
C LEU A 150 -1.30 -1.14 7.17
N GLN A 151 -0.82 -1.63 6.04
CA GLN A 151 -0.58 -3.06 5.85
C GLN A 151 0.88 -3.42 6.07
N LEU A 152 1.10 -4.39 6.94
CA LEU A 152 2.41 -5.02 7.10
C LEU A 152 2.41 -6.36 6.36
N GLY A 153 3.13 -6.41 5.25
CA GLY A 153 3.31 -7.63 4.46
C GLY A 153 4.62 -8.33 4.80
N PHE A 154 4.71 -9.61 4.40
CA PHE A 154 5.95 -10.39 4.50
C PHE A 154 6.40 -10.81 3.10
N LEU A 155 7.69 -10.62 2.83
CA LEU A 155 8.25 -10.88 1.50
C LEU A 155 7.97 -12.32 1.05
N LYS A 156 7.50 -12.47 -0.19
CA LYS A 156 7.27 -13.77 -0.85
C LYS A 156 8.15 -13.88 -2.08
N ILE A 157 8.89 -14.96 -2.19
CA ILE A 157 9.76 -15.23 -3.33
C ILE A 157 8.97 -15.94 -4.42
N LEU A 158 8.30 -15.15 -5.25
CA LEU A 158 7.50 -15.68 -6.34
C LEU A 158 8.39 -16.13 -7.51
N LYS A 159 8.13 -17.30 -8.08
CA LYS A 159 8.86 -17.82 -9.24
C LYS A 159 8.85 -16.82 -10.39
N GLY A 160 10.01 -16.57 -10.98
CA GLY A 160 10.19 -15.61 -12.07
C GLY A 160 10.25 -14.13 -11.66
N SER A 161 10.16 -13.81 -10.38
CA SER A 161 10.41 -12.46 -9.87
C SER A 161 11.91 -12.14 -9.88
N GLY A 162 12.26 -10.84 -9.92
CA GLY A 162 13.66 -10.40 -9.84
C GLY A 162 14.35 -10.90 -8.57
N LEU A 163 13.65 -10.91 -7.44
CA LEU A 163 14.19 -11.42 -6.17
C LEU A 163 14.37 -12.94 -6.15
N SER A 164 13.61 -13.71 -6.94
CA SER A 164 13.85 -15.15 -7.05
C SER A 164 15.18 -15.48 -7.72
N HIS A 165 15.64 -14.62 -8.66
CA HIS A 165 16.97 -14.75 -9.27
C HIS A 165 18.09 -14.30 -8.34
N ASP A 166 17.82 -13.27 -7.53
CA ASP A 166 18.78 -12.67 -6.61
C ASP A 166 18.75 -13.30 -5.20
N GLN A 167 17.95 -14.35 -4.96
CA GLN A 167 17.70 -14.94 -3.65
C GLN A 167 19.00 -15.37 -2.93
N GLN A 168 19.90 -16.06 -3.66
CA GLN A 168 21.19 -16.48 -3.09
C GLN A 168 22.10 -15.29 -2.80
N LYS A 169 22.11 -14.29 -3.68
CA LYS A 169 22.90 -13.05 -3.53
C LYS A 169 22.57 -12.33 -2.23
N TYR A 170 21.29 -12.29 -1.85
CA TYR A 170 20.82 -11.62 -0.65
C TYR A 170 20.67 -12.57 0.56
N GLY A 171 20.99 -13.86 0.41
CA GLY A 171 20.89 -14.84 1.49
C GLY A 171 19.45 -15.02 2.02
N LEU A 172 18.45 -14.84 1.16
CA LEU A 172 17.04 -14.96 1.55
C LEU A 172 16.67 -16.43 1.68
N ILE A 173 16.14 -16.82 2.81
CA ILE A 173 15.63 -18.18 3.05
C ILE A 173 14.10 -18.11 3.12
N SER A 174 13.44 -18.80 2.20
CA SER A 174 11.98 -18.83 2.08
C SER A 174 11.45 -20.26 2.11
N ARG A 175 10.14 -20.38 2.35
CA ARG A 175 9.43 -21.66 2.14
C ARG A 175 9.51 -22.05 0.67
N ASP A 176 9.61 -23.32 0.38
CA ASP A 176 9.61 -23.89 -0.98
C ASP A 176 8.20 -24.21 -1.52
N TYR A 177 7.17 -23.98 -0.69
CA TYR A 177 5.74 -24.12 -1.01
C TYR A 177 4.96 -22.82 -0.77
N PRO A 178 3.79 -22.66 -1.39
CA PRO A 178 2.97 -21.46 -1.18
C PRO A 178 2.68 -21.19 0.30
N PRO A 179 2.77 -19.91 0.72
CA PRO A 179 2.87 -18.70 -0.07
C PRO A 179 4.30 -18.27 -0.43
N PHE A 180 5.34 -19.12 -0.30
CA PHE A 180 6.76 -18.83 -0.59
C PHE A 180 7.33 -17.69 0.24
N GLU A 181 6.85 -17.56 1.46
CA GLU A 181 7.23 -16.50 2.39
C GLU A 181 8.67 -16.63 2.85
N VAL A 182 9.39 -15.52 2.92
CA VAL A 182 10.72 -15.43 3.50
C VAL A 182 10.64 -15.67 5.00
N LEU A 183 11.44 -16.62 5.50
CA LEU A 183 11.49 -16.98 6.91
C LEU A 183 12.51 -16.14 7.67
N PHE A 184 13.68 -15.93 7.07
CA PHE A 184 14.73 -15.07 7.61
C PHE A 184 15.68 -14.60 6.50
N THR A 185 16.41 -13.53 6.80
CA THR A 185 17.47 -12.97 5.98
C THR A 185 18.74 -12.82 6.82
N PRO A 186 19.90 -12.50 6.23
CA PRO A 186 21.09 -12.16 7.01
C PRO A 186 20.88 -10.98 7.98
N ASP A 187 19.97 -10.06 7.64
CA ASP A 187 19.67 -8.85 8.41
C ASP A 187 18.48 -9.01 9.37
N LEU A 188 17.56 -9.95 9.10
CA LEU A 188 16.35 -10.19 9.88
C LEU A 188 16.26 -11.67 10.29
N PRO A 189 16.66 -12.05 11.51
CA PRO A 189 16.53 -13.40 12.04
C PRO A 189 15.07 -13.86 12.12
N TYR A 190 14.85 -15.17 12.14
CA TYR A 190 13.50 -15.74 12.23
C TYR A 190 12.73 -15.29 13.48
N SER A 191 13.43 -15.16 14.62
CA SER A 191 12.82 -14.61 15.85
C SER A 191 12.22 -13.23 15.65
N ASP A 192 12.92 -12.37 14.91
CA ASP A 192 12.46 -11.01 14.62
C ASP A 192 11.33 -11.00 13.58
N THR A 193 11.35 -11.93 12.61
CA THR A 193 10.21 -12.14 11.71
C THR A 193 8.95 -12.50 12.51
N LEU A 194 9.06 -13.38 13.53
CA LEU A 194 7.93 -13.73 14.39
C LEU A 194 7.42 -12.54 15.23
N ARG A 195 8.34 -11.70 15.73
CA ARG A 195 7.95 -10.46 16.43
C ARG A 195 7.20 -9.50 15.51
N LEU A 196 7.66 -9.33 14.26
CA LEU A 196 6.97 -8.47 13.28
C LEU A 196 5.58 -9.03 12.90
N LYS A 197 5.39 -10.36 12.93
CA LYS A 197 4.05 -10.96 12.74
C LYS A 197 3.11 -10.62 13.90
N ALA A 198 3.61 -10.59 15.13
CA ALA A 198 2.82 -10.14 16.26
C ALA A 198 2.46 -8.64 16.15
N VAL A 199 3.41 -7.81 15.70
CA VAL A 199 3.13 -6.38 15.41
C VAL A 199 2.06 -6.23 14.33
N GLU A 200 2.13 -7.00 13.24
CA GLU A 200 1.13 -6.98 12.18
C GLU A 200 -0.26 -7.32 12.72
N GLU A 201 -0.39 -8.36 13.53
CA GLU A 201 -1.65 -8.75 14.14
C GLU A 201 -2.20 -7.63 15.06
N MET A 202 -1.33 -6.98 15.83
CA MET A 202 -1.74 -5.85 16.67
C MET A 202 -2.18 -4.63 15.84
N VAL A 203 -1.50 -4.32 14.74
CA VAL A 203 -1.89 -3.25 13.82
C VAL A 203 -3.26 -3.55 13.21
N GLU A 204 -3.51 -4.78 12.75
CA GLU A 204 -4.82 -5.18 12.24
C GLU A 204 -5.93 -5.04 13.29
N GLN A 205 -5.65 -5.44 14.52
CA GLN A 205 -6.64 -5.42 15.59
C GLN A 205 -6.94 -4.02 16.10
N TYR A 206 -5.93 -3.17 16.27
CA TYR A 206 -6.08 -1.86 16.91
C TYR A 206 -6.18 -0.71 15.92
N TYR A 207 -5.32 -0.67 14.90
CA TYR A 207 -5.30 0.42 13.92
C TYR A 207 -6.32 0.20 12.80
N ASN A 208 -6.15 -0.86 12.03
CA ASN A 208 -6.93 -1.12 10.82
C ASN A 208 -8.41 -1.41 11.09
N SER A 209 -8.74 -1.91 12.29
CA SER A 209 -10.14 -2.13 12.68
C SER A 209 -10.98 -0.86 12.78
N GLY A 210 -10.33 0.31 12.89
CA GLY A 210 -10.99 1.60 13.10
C GLY A 210 -11.72 1.76 14.44
N ARG A 211 -11.68 0.76 15.32
CA ARG A 211 -12.41 0.77 16.61
C ARG A 211 -11.78 1.69 17.66
N PHE A 212 -10.49 1.93 17.56
CA PHE A 212 -9.71 2.60 18.59
C PHE A 212 -9.17 3.96 18.16
N VAL A 213 -9.68 4.56 17.08
CA VAL A 213 -9.16 5.80 16.47
C VAL A 213 -8.93 6.90 17.51
N HIS A 214 -9.93 7.19 18.35
CA HIS A 214 -9.82 8.24 19.37
C HIS A 214 -8.82 7.89 20.47
N ALA A 215 -8.79 6.62 20.91
CA ALA A 215 -7.86 6.17 21.93
C ALA A 215 -6.41 6.20 21.43
N LEU A 216 -6.17 5.74 20.20
CA LEU A 216 -4.85 5.77 19.57
C LEU A 216 -4.39 7.21 19.33
N HIS A 217 -5.27 8.10 18.87
CA HIS A 217 -4.93 9.50 18.70
C HIS A 217 -4.51 10.16 20.02
N TRP A 218 -5.25 9.91 21.11
CA TRP A 218 -4.87 10.40 22.43
C TRP A 218 -3.56 9.78 22.90
N LEU A 219 -3.39 8.48 22.78
CA LEU A 219 -2.19 7.77 23.21
C LEU A 219 -0.93 8.31 22.49
N PHE A 220 -0.98 8.44 21.17
CA PHE A 220 0.17 8.90 20.38
C PHE A 220 0.38 10.42 20.41
N SER A 221 -0.53 11.17 21.05
CA SER A 221 -0.22 12.53 21.47
C SER A 221 0.74 12.58 22.68
N GLN A 222 0.94 11.45 23.37
CA GLN A 222 1.81 11.30 24.55
C GLN A 222 3.04 10.41 24.29
N LEU A 223 3.03 9.62 23.23
CA LEU A 223 4.09 8.68 22.88
C LEU A 223 4.72 9.09 21.54
N GLU A 224 6.04 9.20 21.52
CA GLU A 224 6.79 9.60 20.32
C GLU A 224 7.02 8.42 19.34
N ASP A 225 6.88 7.18 19.82
CA ASP A 225 7.22 5.97 19.06
C ASP A 225 6.02 5.00 18.98
N PRO A 226 5.20 5.10 17.93
CA PRO A 226 4.05 4.23 17.75
C PRO A 226 4.41 2.75 17.64
N PHE A 227 5.53 2.39 17.01
CA PHE A 227 5.92 0.99 16.83
C PHE A 227 6.05 0.25 18.17
N LEU A 228 6.58 0.90 19.21
CA LEU A 228 6.76 0.28 20.52
C LEU A 228 5.43 -0.11 21.19
N PHE A 229 4.35 0.57 20.85
CA PHE A 229 3.02 0.20 21.35
C PHE A 229 2.50 -1.11 20.73
N TYR A 230 2.84 -1.37 19.46
CA TYR A 230 2.39 -2.57 18.75
C TYR A 230 3.35 -3.76 18.95
N GLN A 231 4.52 -3.56 19.54
CA GLN A 231 5.52 -4.59 19.84
C GLN A 231 5.15 -5.38 21.11
#